data_a2a3b27661002921f61dacd8de2ef9de
#
_entry.id   a2a3b27661002921f61dacd8de2ef9de
#
_cell.length_a   1.000
_cell.length_b   1.000
_cell.length_c   1.000
_cell.angle_alpha   90.00
_cell.angle_beta   90.00
_cell.angle_gamma   90.00
#
_symmetry.space_group_name_H-M   'P 1'
#
loop_
_entity.id
_entity.type
_entity.pdbx_description
1 polymer ?
#
loop_
_entity_poly.entity_id
_entity_poly.type
_entity_poly.pdbx_seq_one_letter_code
_entity_poly.pdbx_strand_id
1 'polypeptide(L)'
;MSRSAHPAGPRHADVLPEGHYSPPPADLNALDEKVWARTVDRTADGVVRVGGIEVTQLAEEFGTPAYFLDEEDFRARCRAWAHAFGPDADVFYAGKAFLSKAVVKWLKEEGLNVDVCSGGELSTALAAGMPAARIAFHGNNKSESEIRRAVEAGVGRIVLDSFQEIARVAHIARELGVRQPVQIRVTVGVEAHTHEFIATAHEDQKFGIAVADGSAAEAVRRALGHDSLELLGVHSHIGSQIFDMAGFEVSAKRVVRLLADVRDEHGVELPEIDLGGGLGIAYTSNDDPREPHEIAKALHEIVARECESAGLRAPRISVEPGRAIVGPTAFTLYEVGTIKPLEGLRTYVSVDGGMSDNIRTALYDAEYSISLVSRTSTAEPMLVRVVGKHCESGDIVVKDAFLPADLAPGDLLAVPATGAYCRSMASNYNHALRPPVVAVRDGQARVIVRRETEEDLLRLDLG
;
A
#
# COMPACT_ATOMS: atom_id res chain seq x y z
N MET A 1 -16.15 -25.37 -2.79
CA MET A 1 -16.77 -24.02 -2.89
C MET A 1 -17.08 -23.75 -4.35
N SER A 2 -18.34 -23.52 -4.71
CA SER A 2 -18.73 -23.14 -6.08
C SER A 2 -18.18 -21.75 -6.34
N ARG A 3 -17.20 -21.60 -7.23
CA ARG A 3 -16.77 -20.31 -7.73
C ARG A 3 -17.99 -19.64 -8.38
N SER A 4 -18.34 -18.45 -7.91
CA SER A 4 -19.27 -17.57 -8.60
C SER A 4 -18.87 -17.51 -10.08
N ALA A 5 -19.81 -17.77 -10.99
CA ALA A 5 -19.52 -17.75 -12.42
C ALA A 5 -19.25 -16.33 -12.96
N HIS A 6 -19.40 -15.32 -12.13
CA HIS A 6 -19.17 -13.92 -12.48
C HIS A 6 -18.11 -13.31 -11.58
N PRO A 7 -16.94 -12.91 -12.09
CA PRO A 7 -15.87 -12.35 -11.29
C PRO A 7 -16.24 -11.00 -10.62
N ALA A 8 -17.27 -10.33 -11.09
CA ALA A 8 -17.74 -9.04 -10.58
C ALA A 8 -18.66 -9.12 -9.35
N GLY A 9 -18.79 -10.27 -8.71
CA GLY A 9 -19.48 -10.37 -7.45
C GLY A 9 -20.49 -11.52 -7.34
N PRO A 10 -21.08 -11.71 -6.15
CA PRO A 10 -22.05 -12.77 -5.93
C PRO A 10 -23.30 -12.57 -6.82
N ARG A 11 -23.86 -13.67 -7.29
CA ARG A 11 -25.14 -13.65 -7.97
C ARG A 11 -26.17 -12.98 -7.07
N HIS A 12 -27.10 -12.23 -7.67
CA HIS A 12 -28.19 -11.54 -6.95
C HIS A 12 -29.04 -12.46 -6.07
N ALA A 13 -28.94 -13.78 -6.23
CA ALA A 13 -29.66 -14.79 -5.48
C ALA A 13 -28.87 -15.36 -4.28
N ASP A 14 -27.66 -14.90 -4.01
CA ASP A 14 -26.95 -15.31 -2.82
C ASP A 14 -27.57 -14.58 -1.62
N VAL A 15 -28.69 -15.13 -1.16
CA VAL A 15 -29.24 -14.82 0.15
C VAL A 15 -28.20 -15.35 1.14
N LEU A 16 -27.55 -14.46 1.88
CA LEU A 16 -26.67 -14.90 2.94
C LEU A 16 -27.52 -15.65 3.96
N PRO A 17 -27.15 -16.89 4.35
CA PRO A 17 -27.85 -17.61 5.39
C PRO A 17 -27.93 -16.75 6.65
N GLU A 18 -29.04 -16.83 7.39
CA GLU A 18 -29.16 -16.20 8.71
C GLU A 18 -27.93 -16.52 9.57
N GLY A 19 -27.28 -15.52 10.11
CA GLY A 19 -26.11 -15.68 10.98
C GLY A 19 -24.73 -15.47 10.32
N HIS A 20 -24.66 -15.12 9.04
CA HIS A 20 -23.38 -14.79 8.37
C HIS A 20 -23.00 -13.31 8.44
N TYR A 21 -23.82 -12.47 9.06
CA TYR A 21 -23.48 -11.06 9.27
C TYR A 21 -22.82 -10.87 10.63
N SER A 22 -21.80 -10.04 10.69
CA SER A 22 -21.39 -9.46 11.95
C SER A 22 -22.59 -8.71 12.54
N PRO A 23 -22.82 -8.76 13.86
CA PRO A 23 -23.88 -7.97 14.46
C PRO A 23 -23.67 -6.48 14.17
N PRO A 24 -24.75 -5.69 14.10
CA PRO A 24 -24.60 -4.24 13.97
C PRO A 24 -23.74 -3.70 15.12
N PRO A 25 -22.92 -2.66 14.87
CA PRO A 25 -22.18 -2.01 15.94
C PRO A 25 -23.13 -1.43 16.97
N ALA A 26 -22.72 -1.41 18.23
CA ALA A 26 -23.53 -0.88 19.34
C ALA A 26 -23.86 0.61 19.16
N ASP A 27 -22.98 1.35 18.50
CA ASP A 27 -23.17 2.76 18.15
C ASP A 27 -22.69 2.99 16.70
N LEU A 28 -23.64 3.33 15.80
CA LEU A 28 -23.37 3.67 14.41
C LEU A 28 -22.62 5.00 14.23
N ASN A 29 -22.60 5.85 15.26
CA ASN A 29 -21.94 7.15 15.23
C ASN A 29 -20.49 7.08 15.72
N ALA A 30 -20.08 5.96 16.34
CA ALA A 30 -18.73 5.78 16.83
C ALA A 30 -17.73 5.69 15.66
N LEU A 31 -16.56 6.28 15.87
CA LEU A 31 -15.42 6.18 14.96
C LEU A 31 -14.37 5.27 15.61
N ASP A 32 -14.03 4.17 14.97
CA ASP A 32 -13.02 3.23 15.45
C ASP A 32 -11.61 3.82 15.24
N GLU A 33 -10.90 4.11 16.31
CA GLU A 33 -9.56 4.70 16.30
C GLU A 33 -8.52 3.84 15.55
N LYS A 34 -8.74 2.52 15.42
CA LYS A 34 -7.86 1.63 14.65
C LYS A 34 -7.95 1.88 13.15
N VAL A 35 -9.11 2.34 12.67
CA VAL A 35 -9.44 2.44 11.24
C VAL A 35 -9.35 3.88 10.74
N TRP A 36 -9.67 4.85 11.59
CA TRP A 36 -9.64 6.27 11.26
C TRP A 36 -8.28 6.91 11.51
N ALA A 37 -7.97 7.97 10.75
CA ALA A 37 -6.78 8.77 10.96
C ALA A 37 -6.84 9.50 12.33
N ARG A 38 -5.67 9.78 12.90
CA ARG A 38 -5.55 10.25 14.31
C ARG A 38 -6.22 11.58 14.61
N THR A 39 -6.33 12.47 13.61
CA THR A 39 -6.96 13.78 13.83
C THR A 39 -8.45 13.80 13.46
N VAL A 40 -9.00 12.62 13.11
CA VAL A 40 -10.41 12.47 12.81
C VAL A 40 -11.19 12.36 14.11
N ASP A 41 -12.18 13.21 14.28
CA ASP A 41 -13.11 13.17 15.41
C ASP A 41 -14.51 13.61 14.97
N ARG A 42 -15.47 13.56 15.89
CA ARG A 42 -16.84 14.02 15.66
C ARG A 42 -17.12 15.22 16.55
N THR A 43 -17.67 16.27 15.94
CA THR A 43 -18.07 17.49 16.65
C THR A 43 -19.28 17.25 17.56
N ALA A 44 -19.57 18.19 18.47
CA ALA A 44 -20.77 18.13 19.30
C ALA A 44 -22.08 18.12 18.48
N ASP A 45 -22.06 18.73 17.30
CA ASP A 45 -23.20 18.77 16.37
C ASP A 45 -23.30 17.50 15.52
N GLY A 46 -22.37 16.54 15.71
CA GLY A 46 -22.41 15.23 15.08
C GLY A 46 -21.74 15.14 13.72
N VAL A 47 -21.10 16.21 13.23
CA VAL A 47 -20.33 16.19 11.99
C VAL A 47 -18.93 15.67 12.23
N VAL A 48 -18.42 14.82 11.34
CA VAL A 48 -17.02 14.39 11.39
C VAL A 48 -16.10 15.49 10.87
N ARG A 49 -14.94 15.64 11.48
CA ARG A 49 -13.88 16.53 11.02
C ARG A 49 -12.54 15.83 10.96
N VAL A 50 -11.62 16.36 10.16
CA VAL A 50 -10.24 15.93 10.04
C VAL A 50 -9.33 17.15 10.07
N GLY A 51 -8.25 17.11 10.84
CA GLY A 51 -7.33 18.23 10.97
C GLY A 51 -8.00 19.55 11.38
N GLY A 52 -9.16 19.48 12.08
CA GLY A 52 -9.93 20.62 12.53
C GLY A 52 -11.00 21.16 11.55
N ILE A 53 -11.16 20.57 10.35
CA ILE A 53 -12.13 20.98 9.32
C ILE A 53 -13.26 19.96 9.21
N GLU A 54 -14.49 20.39 9.22
CA GLU A 54 -15.66 19.53 9.04
C GLU A 54 -15.76 18.98 7.61
N VAL A 55 -16.18 17.73 7.47
CA VAL A 55 -16.32 17.07 6.15
C VAL A 55 -17.37 17.75 5.27
N THR A 56 -18.35 18.40 5.85
CA THR A 56 -19.38 19.20 5.13
C THR A 56 -18.74 20.39 4.44
N GLN A 57 -17.84 21.12 5.11
CA GLN A 57 -17.07 22.22 4.52
C GLN A 57 -16.13 21.70 3.42
N LEU A 58 -15.47 20.55 3.68
CA LEU A 58 -14.57 19.93 2.70
C LEU A 58 -15.34 19.48 1.45
N ALA A 59 -16.56 18.93 1.61
CA ALA A 59 -17.42 18.55 0.49
C ALA A 59 -17.88 19.76 -0.32
N GLU A 60 -18.23 20.86 0.34
CA GLU A 60 -18.65 22.12 -0.32
C GLU A 60 -17.49 22.73 -1.13
N GLU A 61 -16.26 22.73 -0.58
CA GLU A 61 -15.11 23.37 -1.22
C GLU A 61 -14.50 22.51 -2.35
N PHE A 62 -14.36 21.20 -2.12
CA PHE A 62 -13.61 20.31 -3.03
C PHE A 62 -14.51 19.35 -3.82
N GLY A 63 -15.79 19.24 -3.48
CA GLY A 63 -16.74 18.30 -4.06
C GLY A 63 -16.47 16.85 -3.67
N THR A 64 -17.40 15.96 -4.01
CA THR A 64 -17.31 14.51 -3.88
C THR A 64 -17.30 13.83 -5.26
N PRO A 65 -16.84 12.58 -5.41
CA PRO A 65 -15.98 11.88 -4.45
C PRO A 65 -14.62 12.59 -4.30
N ALA A 66 -14.00 12.51 -3.13
CA ALA A 66 -12.68 13.07 -2.88
C ALA A 66 -11.92 12.26 -1.82
N TYR A 67 -10.60 12.18 -1.94
CA TYR A 67 -9.74 11.62 -0.91
C TYR A 67 -9.24 12.74 -0.01
N PHE A 68 -9.48 12.61 1.29
CA PHE A 68 -8.94 13.52 2.30
C PHE A 68 -7.84 12.81 3.08
N LEU A 69 -6.64 13.39 3.03
CA LEU A 69 -5.44 12.85 3.66
C LEU A 69 -5.06 13.72 4.85
N ASP A 70 -5.04 13.11 6.03
CA ASP A 70 -4.53 13.69 7.25
C ASP A 70 -2.99 13.79 7.18
N GLU A 71 -2.47 14.99 6.90
CA GLU A 71 -1.02 15.20 6.79
C GLU A 71 -0.31 15.00 8.11
N GLU A 72 -0.93 15.37 9.24
CA GLU A 72 -0.26 15.19 10.55
C GLU A 72 -0.13 13.72 10.91
N ASP A 73 -1.19 12.91 10.70
CA ASP A 73 -1.10 11.46 10.93
C ASP A 73 -0.08 10.80 9.98
N PHE A 74 -0.05 11.21 8.70
CA PHE A 74 0.95 10.71 7.76
C PHE A 74 2.38 10.97 8.27
N ARG A 75 2.67 12.20 8.65
CA ARG A 75 3.98 12.58 9.18
C ARG A 75 4.30 11.89 10.51
N ALA A 76 3.32 11.77 11.40
CA ALA A 76 3.48 11.07 12.66
C ALA A 76 3.82 9.59 12.46
N ARG A 77 3.19 8.92 11.47
CA ARG A 77 3.54 7.54 11.09
C ARG A 77 4.94 7.45 10.50
N CYS A 78 5.33 8.37 9.63
CA CYS A 78 6.71 8.41 9.14
C CYS A 78 7.73 8.49 10.30
N ARG A 79 7.52 9.41 11.24
CA ARG A 79 8.36 9.53 12.43
C ARG A 79 8.38 8.27 13.29
N ALA A 80 7.22 7.65 13.48
CA ALA A 80 7.10 6.41 14.26
C ALA A 80 7.92 5.26 13.63
N TRP A 81 7.85 5.09 12.31
CA TRP A 81 8.66 4.11 11.59
C TRP A 81 10.15 4.42 11.64
N ALA A 82 10.55 5.66 11.38
CA ALA A 82 11.96 6.07 11.45
C ALA A 82 12.53 5.86 12.87
N HIS A 83 11.76 6.23 13.90
CA HIS A 83 12.18 6.09 15.29
C HIS A 83 12.28 4.61 15.72
N ALA A 84 11.32 3.79 15.31
CA ALA A 84 11.28 2.37 15.67
C ALA A 84 12.49 1.58 15.15
N PHE A 85 12.91 1.86 13.93
CA PHE A 85 14.06 1.20 13.30
C PHE A 85 15.41 1.84 13.65
N GLY A 86 15.41 3.13 14.01
CA GLY A 86 16.61 3.84 14.44
C GLY A 86 17.62 4.12 13.31
N PRO A 87 18.82 4.64 13.65
CA PRO A 87 19.80 5.08 12.66
C PRO A 87 20.54 3.94 11.95
N ASP A 88 20.50 2.73 12.51
CA ASP A 88 21.20 1.55 11.98
C ASP A 88 20.37 0.71 11.01
N ALA A 89 19.20 1.21 10.64
CA ALA A 89 18.32 0.61 9.65
C ALA A 89 17.82 1.64 8.65
N ASP A 90 17.23 1.20 7.54
CA ASP A 90 16.64 2.06 6.52
C ASP A 90 15.13 1.77 6.39
N VAL A 91 14.33 2.83 6.36
CA VAL A 91 12.90 2.74 6.08
C VAL A 91 12.64 3.36 4.72
N PHE A 92 12.20 2.54 3.76
CA PHE A 92 11.78 2.97 2.44
C PHE A 92 10.25 3.01 2.39
N TYR A 93 9.70 4.17 2.09
CA TYR A 93 8.27 4.24 1.81
C TYR A 93 7.97 3.65 0.44
N ALA A 94 7.10 2.63 0.39
CA ALA A 94 6.71 2.01 -0.88
C ALA A 94 5.80 2.92 -1.71
N GLY A 95 6.37 3.57 -2.72
CA GLY A 95 5.70 4.57 -3.56
C GLY A 95 4.44 4.07 -4.27
N LYS A 96 4.40 2.78 -4.62
CA LYS A 96 3.24 2.13 -5.23
C LYS A 96 1.94 2.27 -4.42
N ALA A 97 2.03 2.46 -3.10
CA ALA A 97 0.86 2.63 -2.24
C ALA A 97 0.11 3.93 -2.57
N PHE A 98 0.81 5.03 -2.58
CA PHE A 98 0.40 6.33 -3.11
C PHE A 98 1.58 7.28 -3.19
N LEU A 99 1.84 7.86 -4.34
CA LEU A 99 2.95 8.78 -4.55
C LEU A 99 2.47 10.09 -5.19
N SER A 100 2.90 11.20 -4.62
CA SER A 100 2.77 12.54 -5.17
C SER A 100 3.96 13.40 -4.76
N LYS A 101 4.18 14.54 -5.43
CA LYS A 101 5.27 15.45 -5.04
C LYS A 101 5.15 15.93 -3.59
N ALA A 102 3.95 16.11 -3.08
CA ALA A 102 3.73 16.50 -1.68
C ALA A 102 4.16 15.38 -0.73
N VAL A 103 3.70 14.16 -0.96
CA VAL A 103 4.06 12.98 -0.17
C VAL A 103 5.58 12.79 -0.14
N VAL A 104 6.24 12.86 -1.30
CA VAL A 104 7.71 12.72 -1.38
C VAL A 104 8.43 13.81 -0.57
N LYS A 105 7.93 15.06 -0.59
CA LYS A 105 8.52 16.13 0.24
C LYS A 105 8.39 15.82 1.73
N TRP A 106 7.23 15.32 2.17
CA TRP A 106 7.02 14.94 3.56
C TRP A 106 7.93 13.78 3.98
N LEU A 107 8.06 12.74 3.14
CA LEU A 107 8.99 11.65 3.39
C LEU A 107 10.43 12.13 3.57
N LYS A 108 10.87 13.04 2.70
CA LYS A 108 12.19 13.64 2.79
C LYS A 108 12.39 14.42 4.08
N GLU A 109 11.41 15.23 4.47
CA GLU A 109 11.40 16.04 5.68
C GLU A 109 11.40 15.19 6.95
N GLU A 110 10.66 14.08 6.95
CA GLU A 110 10.58 13.12 8.06
C GLU A 110 11.72 12.07 8.06
N GLY A 111 12.67 12.18 7.13
CA GLY A 111 13.88 11.36 7.12
C GLY A 111 13.76 9.99 6.44
N LEU A 112 12.62 9.64 5.83
CA LEU A 112 12.43 8.35 5.15
C LEU A 112 13.00 8.36 3.74
N ASN A 113 13.42 7.19 3.29
CA ASN A 113 13.75 6.88 1.91
C ASN A 113 12.47 6.56 1.11
N VAL A 114 12.58 6.39 -0.20
CA VAL A 114 11.45 6.00 -1.05
C VAL A 114 11.83 4.86 -1.99
N ASP A 115 10.96 3.86 -2.13
CA ASP A 115 11.04 2.92 -3.22
C ASP A 115 10.11 3.34 -4.37
N VAL A 116 10.55 3.09 -5.59
CA VAL A 116 9.82 3.35 -6.82
C VAL A 116 9.91 2.13 -7.73
N CYS A 117 8.85 1.85 -8.52
CA CYS A 117 8.80 0.67 -9.37
C CYS A 117 8.50 0.97 -10.86
N SER A 118 8.59 2.24 -11.24
CA SER A 118 8.46 2.68 -12.63
C SER A 118 9.19 3.99 -12.88
N GLY A 119 9.44 4.28 -14.16
CA GLY A 119 10.00 5.57 -14.57
C GLY A 119 9.12 6.77 -14.19
N GLY A 120 7.80 6.57 -14.13
CA GLY A 120 6.85 7.60 -13.68
C GLY A 120 7.01 7.94 -12.20
N GLU A 121 7.10 6.92 -11.34
CA GLU A 121 7.35 7.11 -9.91
C GLU A 121 8.75 7.71 -9.66
N LEU A 122 9.78 7.25 -10.37
CA LEU A 122 11.12 7.85 -10.32
C LEU A 122 11.07 9.33 -10.70
N SER A 123 10.33 9.69 -11.76
CA SER A 123 10.13 11.08 -12.17
C SER A 123 9.50 11.91 -11.07
N THR A 124 8.48 11.37 -10.41
CA THR A 124 7.78 12.07 -9.32
C THR A 124 8.70 12.30 -8.13
N ALA A 125 9.49 11.28 -7.74
CA ALA A 125 10.42 11.38 -6.63
C ALA A 125 11.52 12.43 -6.89
N LEU A 126 12.15 12.39 -8.07
CA LEU A 126 13.18 13.36 -8.46
C LEU A 126 12.62 14.78 -8.58
N ALA A 127 11.44 14.96 -9.21
CA ALA A 127 10.79 16.25 -9.37
C ALA A 127 10.34 16.87 -8.03
N ALA A 128 10.14 16.05 -7.00
CA ALA A 128 9.87 16.52 -5.63
C ALA A 128 11.12 16.88 -4.85
N GLY A 129 12.32 16.64 -5.41
CA GLY A 129 13.61 16.93 -4.79
C GLY A 129 14.03 15.87 -3.76
N MET A 130 13.61 14.60 -3.91
CA MET A 130 14.21 13.49 -3.18
C MET A 130 15.65 13.31 -3.64
N PRO A 131 16.64 13.26 -2.73
CA PRO A 131 17.99 12.91 -3.11
C PRO A 131 18.03 11.53 -3.76
N ALA A 132 18.61 11.41 -4.95
CA ALA A 132 18.59 10.15 -5.70
C ALA A 132 19.21 8.98 -4.89
N ALA A 133 20.22 9.23 -4.08
CA ALA A 133 20.83 8.26 -3.18
C ALA A 133 19.84 7.67 -2.14
N ARG A 134 18.67 8.30 -1.93
CA ARG A 134 17.60 7.85 -1.04
C ARG A 134 16.46 7.16 -1.79
N ILE A 135 16.68 6.80 -3.05
CA ILE A 135 15.70 6.11 -3.90
C ILE A 135 16.18 4.67 -4.14
N ALA A 136 15.30 3.70 -3.89
CA ALA A 136 15.44 2.32 -4.33
C ALA A 136 14.55 2.09 -5.56
N PHE A 137 15.08 1.46 -6.62
CA PHE A 137 14.33 1.22 -7.84
C PHE A 137 14.02 -0.26 -8.02
N HIS A 138 12.75 -0.62 -7.82
CA HIS A 138 12.18 -1.96 -7.91
C HIS A 138 11.54 -2.23 -9.26
N GLY A 139 11.02 -3.45 -9.43
CA GLY A 139 10.25 -3.89 -10.61
C GLY A 139 10.88 -5.08 -11.31
N ASN A 140 10.03 -5.97 -11.83
CA ASN A 140 10.46 -7.21 -12.50
C ASN A 140 10.74 -7.04 -14.01
N ASN A 141 10.45 -5.89 -14.57
CA ASN A 141 10.66 -5.61 -15.99
C ASN A 141 10.95 -4.13 -16.23
N LYS A 142 12.10 -3.67 -15.76
CA LYS A 142 12.57 -2.31 -16.00
C LYS A 142 13.09 -2.19 -17.44
N SER A 143 12.65 -1.20 -18.20
CA SER A 143 13.17 -0.91 -19.54
C SER A 143 14.59 -0.36 -19.47
N GLU A 144 15.34 -0.46 -20.58
CA GLU A 144 16.69 0.12 -20.68
C GLU A 144 16.69 1.63 -20.41
N SER A 145 15.68 2.34 -20.89
CA SER A 145 15.54 3.78 -20.66
C SER A 145 15.29 4.13 -19.19
N GLU A 146 14.50 3.33 -18.48
CA GLU A 146 14.28 3.51 -17.04
C GLU A 146 15.54 3.21 -16.23
N ILE A 147 16.24 2.12 -16.56
CA ILE A 147 17.51 1.75 -15.92
C ILE A 147 18.55 2.84 -16.16
N ARG A 148 18.75 3.26 -17.41
CA ARG A 148 19.71 4.33 -17.76
C ARG A 148 19.44 5.61 -16.97
N ARG A 149 18.19 6.02 -16.96
CA ARG A 149 17.78 7.20 -16.20
C ARG A 149 18.02 7.06 -14.69
N ALA A 150 17.77 5.88 -14.11
CA ALA A 150 18.04 5.63 -12.70
C ALA A 150 19.53 5.69 -12.39
N VAL A 151 20.38 5.07 -13.25
CA VAL A 151 21.84 5.09 -13.12
C VAL A 151 22.39 6.51 -13.31
N GLU A 152 21.94 7.25 -14.31
CA GLU A 152 22.33 8.65 -14.55
C GLU A 152 21.93 9.58 -13.39
N ALA A 153 20.77 9.34 -12.77
CA ALA A 153 20.32 10.09 -11.61
C ALA A 153 21.10 9.74 -10.35
N GLY A 154 21.81 8.62 -10.32
CA GLY A 154 22.54 8.14 -9.15
C GLY A 154 21.64 7.62 -8.05
N VAL A 155 20.62 6.78 -8.40
CA VAL A 155 19.76 6.16 -7.39
C VAL A 155 20.55 5.33 -6.40
N GLY A 156 20.13 5.32 -5.15
CA GLY A 156 20.82 4.65 -4.06
C GLY A 156 20.97 3.15 -4.27
N ARG A 157 20.00 2.52 -4.94
CA ARG A 157 20.08 1.10 -5.34
C ARG A 157 19.08 0.76 -6.44
N ILE A 158 19.43 -0.25 -7.24
CA ILE A 158 18.51 -0.93 -8.16
C ILE A 158 18.33 -2.34 -7.65
N VAL A 159 17.08 -2.75 -7.42
CA VAL A 159 16.74 -4.11 -6.99
C VAL A 159 16.55 -4.97 -8.23
N LEU A 160 17.48 -5.90 -8.43
CA LEU A 160 17.59 -6.78 -9.60
C LEU A 160 16.65 -7.97 -9.46
N ASP A 161 15.84 -8.24 -10.47
CA ASP A 161 14.77 -9.24 -10.42
C ASP A 161 15.02 -10.45 -11.34
N SER A 162 16.04 -10.41 -12.19
CA SER A 162 16.38 -11.49 -13.13
C SER A 162 17.83 -11.46 -13.56
N PHE A 163 18.29 -12.60 -14.13
CA PHE A 163 19.63 -12.69 -14.71
C PHE A 163 19.84 -11.72 -15.89
N GLN A 164 18.82 -11.51 -16.71
CA GLN A 164 18.89 -10.55 -17.82
C GLN A 164 19.06 -9.12 -17.29
N GLU A 165 18.39 -8.81 -16.18
CA GLU A 165 18.48 -7.47 -15.58
C GLU A 165 19.85 -7.23 -14.95
N ILE A 166 20.47 -8.23 -14.29
CA ILE A 166 21.86 -8.14 -13.82
C ILE A 166 22.79 -7.72 -14.97
N ALA A 167 22.72 -8.42 -16.09
CA ALA A 167 23.56 -8.13 -17.26
C ALA A 167 23.27 -6.75 -17.86
N ARG A 168 22.00 -6.36 -17.93
CA ARG A 168 21.56 -5.07 -18.50
C ARG A 168 22.01 -3.90 -17.63
N VAL A 169 21.81 -3.97 -16.32
CA VAL A 169 22.25 -2.92 -15.39
C VAL A 169 23.77 -2.81 -15.38
N ALA A 170 24.49 -3.95 -15.36
CA ALA A 170 25.95 -3.96 -15.42
C ALA A 170 26.49 -3.34 -16.72
N HIS A 171 25.83 -3.61 -17.86
CA HIS A 171 26.19 -3.02 -19.15
C HIS A 171 26.01 -1.50 -19.15
N ILE A 172 24.83 -1.01 -18.74
CA ILE A 172 24.50 0.42 -18.71
C ILE A 172 25.43 1.16 -17.73
N ALA A 173 25.65 0.62 -16.54
CA ALA A 173 26.55 1.21 -15.56
C ALA A 173 27.99 1.34 -16.07
N ARG A 174 28.46 0.30 -16.80
CA ARG A 174 29.78 0.31 -17.46
C ARG A 174 29.86 1.37 -18.55
N GLU A 175 28.84 1.48 -19.42
CA GLU A 175 28.79 2.53 -20.45
C GLU A 175 28.86 3.94 -19.86
N LEU A 176 28.20 4.14 -18.72
CA LEU A 176 28.18 5.42 -18.01
C LEU A 176 29.40 5.64 -17.12
N GLY A 177 30.30 4.65 -17.00
CA GLY A 177 31.52 4.74 -16.20
C GLY A 177 31.26 4.82 -14.69
N VAL A 178 30.15 4.29 -14.19
CA VAL A 178 29.76 4.29 -12.79
C VAL A 178 29.74 2.89 -12.21
N ARG A 179 29.82 2.80 -10.90
CA ARG A 179 29.60 1.57 -10.13
C ARG A 179 28.25 1.71 -9.44
N GLN A 180 27.23 1.01 -9.96
CA GLN A 180 25.86 1.13 -9.49
C GLN A 180 25.60 0.22 -8.30
N PRO A 181 25.15 0.77 -7.14
CA PRO A 181 24.68 -0.04 -6.02
C PRO A 181 23.44 -0.86 -6.40
N VAL A 182 23.43 -2.14 -6.04
CA VAL A 182 22.35 -3.07 -6.37
C VAL A 182 22.04 -4.00 -5.20
N GLN A 183 20.80 -4.50 -5.18
CA GLN A 183 20.38 -5.64 -4.38
C GLN A 183 19.77 -6.70 -5.30
N ILE A 184 19.77 -7.95 -4.90
CA ILE A 184 19.10 -9.02 -5.64
C ILE A 184 17.80 -9.35 -4.93
N ARG A 185 16.68 -9.27 -5.66
CA ARG A 185 15.41 -9.76 -5.15
C ARG A 185 15.36 -11.27 -5.20
N VAL A 186 15.13 -11.88 -4.03
CA VAL A 186 15.05 -13.34 -3.90
C VAL A 186 13.64 -13.77 -3.50
N THR A 187 13.22 -14.92 -4.02
CA THR A 187 12.00 -15.60 -3.65
C THR A 187 12.33 -16.69 -2.65
N VAL A 188 11.82 -16.53 -1.43
CA VAL A 188 12.15 -17.42 -0.30
C VAL A 188 11.14 -18.55 -0.11
N GLY A 189 10.12 -18.67 -0.97
CA GLY A 189 9.12 -19.75 -0.88
C GLY A 189 8.22 -19.66 0.36
N VAL A 190 7.93 -18.46 0.84
CA VAL A 190 7.04 -18.20 1.98
C VAL A 190 5.91 -17.30 1.51
N GLU A 191 4.66 -17.66 1.86
CA GLU A 191 3.50 -16.78 1.74
C GLU A 191 2.85 -16.61 3.11
N ALA A 192 2.62 -15.34 3.47
CA ALA A 192 2.21 -14.97 4.83
C ALA A 192 0.75 -15.31 5.17
N HIS A 193 -0.07 -15.72 4.19
CA HIS A 193 -1.51 -15.97 4.38
C HIS A 193 -1.90 -17.45 4.58
N THR A 194 -0.94 -18.37 4.58
CA THR A 194 -1.23 -19.80 4.77
C THR A 194 -0.68 -20.28 6.09
N HIS A 195 -1.53 -20.95 6.90
CA HIS A 195 -1.11 -21.65 8.13
C HIS A 195 -0.19 -22.84 7.86
N GLU A 196 -0.01 -23.22 6.60
CA GLU A 196 0.94 -24.25 6.16
C GLU A 196 2.04 -23.61 5.32
N PHE A 197 3.23 -23.52 5.86
CA PHE A 197 4.45 -23.10 5.15
C PHE A 197 4.87 -24.19 4.14
N ILE A 198 4.10 -24.36 3.06
CA ILE A 198 4.40 -25.34 2.02
C ILE A 198 5.43 -24.73 1.06
N ALA A 199 6.67 -25.19 1.18
CA ALA A 199 7.84 -24.63 0.50
C ALA A 199 7.81 -24.71 -1.03
N THR A 200 6.95 -25.51 -1.64
CA THR A 200 6.96 -25.80 -3.09
C THR A 200 5.88 -25.10 -3.90
N ALA A 201 4.85 -24.54 -3.28
CA ALA A 201 3.71 -23.94 -4.00
C ALA A 201 3.92 -22.48 -4.42
N HIS A 202 4.99 -21.80 -3.95
CA HIS A 202 5.14 -20.34 -4.07
C HIS A 202 6.40 -19.89 -4.82
N GLU A 203 7.07 -20.80 -5.53
CA GLU A 203 8.19 -20.47 -6.44
C GLU A 203 7.68 -19.96 -7.80
N ASP A 204 6.46 -20.29 -8.17
CA ASP A 204 5.81 -19.78 -9.40
C ASP A 204 5.31 -18.34 -9.20
N GLN A 205 6.25 -17.42 -9.12
CA GLN A 205 5.99 -15.98 -9.00
C GLN A 205 6.74 -15.22 -10.08
N LYS A 206 6.14 -14.12 -10.54
CA LYS A 206 6.80 -13.24 -11.52
C LYS A 206 7.94 -12.42 -10.94
N PHE A 207 8.12 -12.41 -9.63
CA PHE A 207 9.10 -11.59 -8.92
C PHE A 207 10.17 -12.45 -8.26
N GLY A 208 11.42 -11.95 -8.35
CA GLY A 208 12.54 -12.49 -7.60
C GLY A 208 13.14 -13.75 -8.20
N ILE A 209 14.30 -14.10 -7.68
CA ILE A 209 15.09 -15.27 -8.08
C ILE A 209 15.03 -16.31 -6.95
N ALA A 210 14.70 -17.55 -7.28
CA ALA A 210 14.45 -18.59 -6.27
C ALA A 210 15.71 -18.92 -5.45
N VAL A 211 15.52 -19.08 -4.13
CA VAL A 211 16.58 -19.52 -3.22
C VAL A 211 16.72 -21.03 -3.26
N ALA A 212 15.60 -21.75 -3.34
CA ALA A 212 15.56 -23.19 -3.13
C ALA A 212 16.28 -24.02 -4.21
N ASP A 213 16.33 -23.54 -5.45
CA ASP A 213 16.97 -24.22 -6.59
C ASP A 213 18.44 -23.78 -6.83
N GLY A 214 18.98 -22.89 -5.97
CA GLY A 214 20.32 -22.34 -6.10
C GLY A 214 20.46 -21.16 -7.06
N SER A 215 19.37 -20.76 -7.74
CA SER A 215 19.40 -19.62 -8.69
C SER A 215 19.78 -18.31 -8.01
N ALA A 216 19.37 -18.08 -6.76
CA ALA A 216 19.74 -16.88 -6.02
C ALA A 216 21.27 -16.81 -5.76
N ALA A 217 21.92 -17.92 -5.40
CA ALA A 217 23.36 -17.97 -5.24
C ALA A 217 24.11 -17.69 -6.56
N GLU A 218 23.62 -18.24 -7.67
CA GLU A 218 24.15 -17.94 -9.00
C GLU A 218 23.98 -16.46 -9.38
N ALA A 219 22.85 -15.84 -9.02
CA ALA A 219 22.63 -14.42 -9.26
C ALA A 219 23.61 -13.54 -8.48
N VAL A 220 23.87 -13.89 -7.21
CA VAL A 220 24.90 -13.23 -6.38
C VAL A 220 26.28 -13.36 -7.04
N ARG A 221 26.66 -14.60 -7.43
CA ARG A 221 27.93 -14.84 -8.10
C ARG A 221 28.09 -14.01 -9.36
N ARG A 222 27.04 -13.90 -10.19
CA ARG A 222 27.07 -13.05 -11.41
C ARG A 222 27.19 -11.57 -11.08
N ALA A 223 26.43 -11.07 -10.10
CA ALA A 223 26.51 -9.67 -9.70
C ALA A 223 27.90 -9.30 -9.17
N LEU A 224 28.50 -10.15 -8.34
CA LEU A 224 29.87 -9.99 -7.84
C LEU A 224 30.93 -10.03 -8.94
N GLY A 225 30.66 -10.73 -10.06
CA GLY A 225 31.53 -10.81 -11.23
C GLY A 225 31.55 -9.55 -12.13
N HIS A 226 30.73 -8.54 -11.82
CA HIS A 226 30.67 -7.29 -12.60
C HIS A 226 31.26 -6.12 -11.82
N ASP A 227 32.43 -5.59 -12.24
CA ASP A 227 33.08 -4.44 -11.60
C ASP A 227 32.20 -3.16 -11.60
N SER A 228 31.25 -3.06 -12.54
CA SER A 228 30.30 -1.95 -12.64
C SER A 228 29.11 -2.03 -11.67
N LEU A 229 29.00 -3.11 -10.90
CA LEU A 229 27.99 -3.28 -9.87
C LEU A 229 28.61 -3.26 -8.48
N GLU A 230 27.88 -2.71 -7.52
CA GLU A 230 28.15 -2.81 -6.09
C GLU A 230 27.02 -3.58 -5.42
N LEU A 231 27.24 -4.88 -5.18
CA LEU A 231 26.23 -5.69 -4.53
C LEU A 231 26.18 -5.36 -3.03
N LEU A 232 25.11 -4.70 -2.60
CA LEU A 232 24.88 -4.32 -1.20
C LEU A 232 24.27 -5.46 -0.38
N GLY A 233 23.39 -6.25 -0.99
CA GLY A 233 22.66 -7.28 -0.25
C GLY A 233 21.57 -7.94 -1.08
N VAL A 234 20.64 -8.55 -0.38
CA VAL A 234 19.47 -9.19 -0.96
C VAL A 234 18.19 -8.61 -0.38
N HIS A 235 17.15 -8.64 -1.21
CA HIS A 235 15.81 -8.18 -0.88
C HIS A 235 14.84 -9.36 -0.94
N SER A 236 13.91 -9.43 0.00
CA SER A 236 12.79 -10.38 -0.03
C SER A 236 11.48 -9.68 0.32
N HIS A 237 10.38 -10.12 -0.31
CA HIS A 237 9.04 -9.62 0.00
C HIS A 237 8.08 -10.80 0.01
N ILE A 238 7.35 -11.00 1.11
CA ILE A 238 6.63 -12.24 1.40
C ILE A 238 5.10 -12.10 1.32
N GLY A 239 4.58 -10.94 0.94
CA GLY A 239 3.13 -10.77 0.81
C GLY A 239 2.61 -9.40 1.19
N SER A 240 1.32 -9.33 1.47
CA SER A 240 0.60 -8.08 1.76
C SER A 240 -0.44 -8.32 2.85
N GLN A 241 -0.73 -7.30 3.67
CA GLN A 241 -1.69 -7.37 4.78
C GLN A 241 -1.30 -8.45 5.81
N ILE A 242 -0.03 -8.43 6.23
CA ILE A 242 0.59 -9.40 7.14
C ILE A 242 0.48 -8.86 8.56
N PHE A 243 -0.09 -9.67 9.45
CA PHE A 243 -0.23 -9.36 10.88
C PHE A 243 0.69 -10.20 11.77
N ASP A 244 1.17 -11.36 11.27
CA ASP A 244 2.02 -12.28 12.01
C ASP A 244 3.48 -12.17 11.56
N MET A 245 4.40 -12.27 12.53
CA MET A 245 5.84 -12.19 12.29
C MET A 245 6.46 -13.54 11.86
N ALA A 246 5.74 -14.66 11.93
CA ALA A 246 6.26 -15.98 11.60
C ALA A 246 6.76 -16.09 10.14
N GLY A 247 6.04 -15.45 9.21
CA GLY A 247 6.48 -15.38 7.81
C GLY A 247 7.82 -14.64 7.64
N PHE A 248 7.99 -13.54 8.35
CA PHE A 248 9.25 -12.79 8.35
C PHE A 248 10.39 -13.58 8.98
N GLU A 249 10.13 -14.36 10.05
CA GLU A 249 11.14 -15.22 10.68
C GLU A 249 11.66 -16.26 9.69
N VAL A 250 10.76 -16.97 8.99
CA VAL A 250 11.16 -17.96 7.99
C VAL A 250 11.92 -17.33 6.83
N SER A 251 11.47 -16.16 6.37
CA SER A 251 12.14 -15.39 5.31
C SER A 251 13.55 -14.99 5.74
N ALA A 252 13.69 -14.33 6.89
CA ALA A 252 14.98 -13.90 7.41
C ALA A 252 15.96 -15.07 7.58
N LYS A 253 15.51 -16.20 8.11
CA LYS A 253 16.34 -17.42 8.25
C LYS A 253 16.87 -17.91 6.91
N ARG A 254 16.03 -17.96 5.85
CA ARG A 254 16.46 -18.40 4.52
C ARG A 254 17.42 -17.41 3.86
N VAL A 255 17.15 -16.11 4.03
CA VAL A 255 18.01 -15.05 3.51
C VAL A 255 19.36 -15.03 4.23
N VAL A 256 19.39 -15.10 5.56
CA VAL A 256 20.65 -15.15 6.35
C VAL A 256 21.48 -16.38 5.98
N ARG A 257 20.85 -17.52 5.73
CA ARG A 257 21.56 -18.70 5.23
C ARG A 257 22.22 -18.44 3.88
N LEU A 258 21.50 -17.82 2.93
CA LEU A 258 22.08 -17.41 1.64
C LEU A 258 23.27 -16.47 1.83
N LEU A 259 23.19 -15.50 2.77
CA LEU A 259 24.32 -14.61 3.07
C LEU A 259 25.53 -15.38 3.64
N ALA A 260 25.29 -16.41 4.44
CA ALA A 260 26.35 -17.28 4.97
C ALA A 260 27.02 -18.08 3.84
N ASP A 261 26.22 -18.68 2.95
CA ASP A 261 26.72 -19.41 1.79
C ASP A 261 27.58 -18.49 0.88
N VAL A 262 27.16 -17.24 0.67
CA VAL A 262 27.91 -16.22 -0.08
C VAL A 262 29.25 -15.89 0.58
N ARG A 263 29.27 -15.70 1.91
CA ARG A 263 30.53 -15.47 2.65
C ARG A 263 31.47 -16.67 2.49
N ASP A 264 30.97 -17.88 2.65
CA ASP A 264 31.77 -19.09 2.63
C ASP A 264 32.33 -19.37 1.22
N GLU A 265 31.56 -19.08 0.17
CA GLU A 265 31.97 -19.31 -1.22
C GLU A 265 32.85 -18.17 -1.77
N HIS A 266 32.53 -16.92 -1.46
CA HIS A 266 33.16 -15.75 -2.09
C HIS A 266 34.02 -14.94 -1.15
N GLY A 267 34.04 -15.23 0.16
CA GLY A 267 34.77 -14.46 1.16
C GLY A 267 34.22 -13.04 1.39
N VAL A 268 32.97 -12.77 1.02
CA VAL A 268 32.31 -11.47 1.10
C VAL A 268 31.13 -11.51 2.04
N GLU A 269 31.10 -10.65 3.06
CA GLU A 269 29.89 -10.40 3.85
C GLU A 269 29.13 -9.22 3.23
N LEU A 270 27.91 -9.49 2.78
CA LEU A 270 27.03 -8.44 2.22
C LEU A 270 26.50 -7.55 3.35
N PRO A 271 26.61 -6.20 3.22
CA PRO A 271 26.32 -5.28 4.31
C PRO A 271 24.85 -5.06 4.62
N GLU A 272 23.93 -5.45 3.74
CA GLU A 272 22.50 -5.13 3.84
C GLU A 272 21.59 -6.34 3.64
N ILE A 273 20.43 -6.28 4.29
CA ILE A 273 19.27 -7.16 4.07
C ILE A 273 18.01 -6.32 3.99
N ASP A 274 17.22 -6.51 2.95
CA ASP A 274 15.91 -5.89 2.83
C ASP A 274 14.82 -6.94 3.03
N LEU A 275 14.00 -6.74 4.05
CA LEU A 275 12.91 -7.66 4.42
C LEU A 275 11.57 -7.28 3.77
N GLY A 276 11.58 -6.22 2.94
CA GLY A 276 10.42 -5.76 2.20
C GLY A 276 9.36 -5.09 3.06
N GLY A 277 8.17 -5.06 2.52
CA GLY A 277 6.99 -4.52 3.17
C GLY A 277 5.92 -5.58 3.42
N GLY A 278 4.67 -5.19 3.19
CA GLY A 278 3.54 -6.12 3.33
C GLY A 278 2.83 -6.04 4.67
N LEU A 279 3.26 -5.17 5.57
CA LEU A 279 2.69 -5.00 6.90
C LEU A 279 1.24 -4.50 6.83
N GLY A 280 0.36 -5.14 7.61
CA GLY A 280 -1.08 -4.93 7.60
C GLY A 280 -1.52 -3.66 8.31
N ILE A 281 -2.73 -3.21 7.98
CA ILE A 281 -3.46 -2.13 8.65
C ILE A 281 -4.89 -2.58 8.96
N ALA A 282 -5.57 -1.89 9.83
CA ALA A 282 -6.99 -2.10 10.04
C ALA A 282 -7.82 -1.45 8.90
N TYR A 283 -8.69 -2.23 8.31
CA TYR A 283 -9.76 -1.80 7.42
C TYR A 283 -11.13 -1.93 8.09
N THR A 284 -11.20 -2.83 9.06
CA THR A 284 -12.37 -3.07 9.91
C THR A 284 -11.94 -3.19 11.37
N SER A 285 -12.88 -3.15 12.28
CA SER A 285 -12.64 -3.34 13.73
C SER A 285 -12.06 -4.71 14.09
N ASN A 286 -12.16 -5.70 13.18
CA ASN A 286 -11.65 -7.05 13.39
C ASN A 286 -10.14 -7.16 13.13
N ASP A 287 -9.56 -6.19 12.44
CA ASP A 287 -8.13 -6.18 12.14
C ASP A 287 -7.34 -5.68 13.37
N ASP A 288 -6.18 -6.28 13.60
CA ASP A 288 -5.31 -5.93 14.73
C ASP A 288 -3.85 -5.76 14.28
N PRO A 289 -3.52 -4.62 13.64
CA PRO A 289 -2.18 -4.34 13.17
C PRO A 289 -1.21 -4.09 14.33
N ARG A 290 0.02 -4.59 14.17
CA ARG A 290 1.09 -4.35 15.13
C ARG A 290 1.65 -2.93 15.00
N GLU A 291 2.11 -2.40 16.12
CA GLU A 291 2.78 -1.09 16.15
C GLU A 291 4.20 -1.16 15.56
N PRO A 292 4.70 -0.09 14.94
CA PRO A 292 6.02 -0.05 14.31
C PRO A 292 7.16 -0.50 15.22
N HIS A 293 7.11 -0.16 16.51
CA HIS A 293 8.16 -0.50 17.48
C HIS A 293 8.19 -2.00 17.80
N GLU A 294 7.04 -2.68 17.82
CA GLU A 294 6.95 -4.13 18.03
C GLU A 294 7.51 -4.88 16.83
N ILE A 295 7.17 -4.39 15.62
CA ILE A 295 7.68 -4.94 14.36
C ILE A 295 9.20 -4.79 14.29
N ALA A 296 9.73 -3.59 14.54
CA ALA A 296 11.16 -3.31 14.51
C ALA A 296 11.92 -4.18 15.51
N LYS A 297 11.43 -4.27 16.75
CA LYS A 297 12.02 -5.13 17.77
C LYS A 297 12.07 -6.59 17.31
N ALA A 298 10.95 -7.12 16.83
CA ALA A 298 10.88 -8.52 16.37
C ALA A 298 11.85 -8.79 15.21
N LEU A 299 11.90 -7.91 14.20
CA LEU A 299 12.78 -8.07 13.05
C LEU A 299 14.25 -8.00 13.44
N HIS A 300 14.64 -7.05 14.30
CA HIS A 300 16.02 -6.97 14.81
C HIS A 300 16.43 -8.22 15.60
N GLU A 301 15.55 -8.72 16.48
CA GLU A 301 15.81 -9.94 17.26
C GLU A 301 15.93 -11.17 16.37
N ILE A 302 15.07 -11.32 15.35
CA ILE A 302 15.11 -12.40 14.39
C ILE A 302 16.44 -12.39 13.61
N VAL A 303 16.78 -11.26 12.99
CA VAL A 303 17.99 -11.14 12.17
C VAL A 303 19.25 -11.35 13.03
N ALA A 304 19.32 -10.75 14.21
CA ALA A 304 20.46 -10.91 15.12
C ALA A 304 20.68 -12.37 15.50
N ARG A 305 19.62 -13.08 15.90
CA ARG A 305 19.67 -14.50 16.27
C ARG A 305 20.11 -15.39 15.11
N GLU A 306 19.54 -15.19 13.93
CA GLU A 306 19.89 -16.01 12.76
C GLU A 306 21.33 -15.73 12.30
N CYS A 307 21.80 -14.47 12.33
CA CYS A 307 23.17 -14.12 12.01
C CYS A 307 24.17 -14.69 13.02
N GLU A 308 23.88 -14.60 14.31
CA GLU A 308 24.72 -15.23 15.36
C GLU A 308 24.85 -16.73 15.11
N SER A 309 23.74 -17.41 14.82
CA SER A 309 23.73 -18.85 14.53
C SER A 309 24.52 -19.22 13.28
N ALA A 310 24.61 -18.32 12.30
CA ALA A 310 25.36 -18.49 11.05
C ALA A 310 26.82 -17.96 11.13
N GLY A 311 27.20 -17.38 12.24
CA GLY A 311 28.53 -16.75 12.42
C GLY A 311 28.75 -15.55 11.51
N LEU A 312 27.70 -14.79 11.22
CA LEU A 312 27.73 -13.55 10.45
C LEU A 312 27.61 -12.33 11.35
N ARG A 313 28.22 -11.23 10.93
CA ARG A 313 27.88 -9.93 11.47
C ARG A 313 26.47 -9.55 10.98
N ALA A 314 25.62 -9.05 11.88
CA ALA A 314 24.29 -8.58 11.50
C ALA A 314 24.38 -7.46 10.44
N PRO A 315 23.75 -7.65 9.27
CA PRO A 315 23.71 -6.63 8.23
C PRO A 315 22.77 -5.49 8.62
N ARG A 316 22.88 -4.36 7.93
CA ARG A 316 21.92 -3.27 8.02
C ARG A 316 20.55 -3.73 7.49
N ILE A 317 19.50 -3.52 8.27
CA ILE A 317 18.14 -3.93 7.91
C ILE A 317 17.47 -2.81 7.13
N SER A 318 16.76 -3.16 6.07
CA SER A 318 15.80 -2.28 5.38
C SER A 318 14.38 -2.87 5.44
N VAL A 319 13.37 -1.99 5.48
CA VAL A 319 11.95 -2.34 5.40
C VAL A 319 11.19 -1.34 4.51
N GLU A 320 10.07 -1.79 3.93
CA GLU A 320 9.33 -1.04 2.91
C GLU A 320 7.84 -0.80 3.28
N PRO A 321 7.53 -0.10 4.41
CA PRO A 321 6.16 0.21 4.78
C PRO A 321 5.55 1.25 3.83
N GLY A 322 4.65 0.84 2.94
CA GLY A 322 3.84 1.75 2.14
C GLY A 322 2.44 1.89 2.71
N ARG A 323 1.66 0.80 2.63
CA ARG A 323 0.31 0.71 3.19
C ARG A 323 0.27 1.11 4.66
N ALA A 324 1.18 0.60 5.46
CA ALA A 324 1.23 0.84 6.91
C ALA A 324 1.44 2.32 7.28
N ILE A 325 1.99 3.12 6.37
CA ILE A 325 2.13 4.57 6.55
C ILE A 325 0.91 5.31 6.01
N VAL A 326 0.61 5.20 4.69
CA VAL A 326 -0.39 6.06 4.05
C VAL A 326 -1.82 5.53 4.14
N GLY A 327 -2.01 4.21 4.27
CA GLY A 327 -3.33 3.59 4.24
C GLY A 327 -4.31 4.20 5.25
N PRO A 328 -3.98 4.19 6.56
CA PRO A 328 -4.87 4.68 7.61
C PRO A 328 -5.07 6.20 7.60
N THR A 329 -4.19 6.94 6.92
CA THR A 329 -4.17 8.40 7.02
C THR A 329 -5.16 9.10 6.10
N ALA A 330 -5.92 8.37 5.29
CA ALA A 330 -6.90 8.97 4.40
C ALA A 330 -8.22 8.23 4.40
N PHE A 331 -9.26 8.96 4.10
CA PHE A 331 -10.58 8.43 3.81
C PHE A 331 -11.10 8.98 2.46
N THR A 332 -12.02 8.24 1.85
CA THR A 332 -12.75 8.73 0.68
C THR A 332 -14.14 9.19 1.11
N LEU A 333 -14.47 10.42 0.76
CA LEU A 333 -15.77 11.02 1.03
C LEU A 333 -16.66 10.90 -0.20
N TYR A 334 -17.89 10.45 0.03
CA TYR A 334 -18.91 10.25 -0.99
C TYR A 334 -20.21 10.95 -0.60
N GLU A 335 -20.99 11.35 -1.58
CA GLU A 335 -22.36 11.78 -1.41
C GLU A 335 -23.33 10.66 -1.77
N VAL A 336 -24.34 10.45 -0.91
CA VAL A 336 -25.42 9.49 -1.13
C VAL A 336 -26.34 10.00 -2.24
N GLY A 337 -26.52 9.19 -3.25
CA GLY A 337 -27.48 9.41 -4.32
C GLY A 337 -28.77 8.61 -4.12
N THR A 338 -28.93 7.53 -4.87
CA THR A 338 -30.11 6.68 -4.83
C THR A 338 -30.06 5.64 -3.72
N ILE A 339 -31.14 5.50 -2.97
CA ILE A 339 -31.35 4.44 -2.00
C ILE A 339 -32.43 3.51 -2.53
N LYS A 340 -32.09 2.21 -2.69
CA LYS A 340 -32.99 1.21 -3.27
C LYS A 340 -33.17 0.04 -2.30
N PRO A 341 -34.26 0.01 -1.53
CA PRO A 341 -34.58 -1.13 -0.70
C PRO A 341 -35.03 -2.33 -1.57
N LEU A 342 -34.52 -3.51 -1.24
CA LEU A 342 -34.99 -4.79 -1.76
C LEU A 342 -35.63 -5.57 -0.60
N GLU A 343 -36.94 -5.70 -0.65
CA GLU A 343 -37.71 -6.33 0.42
C GLU A 343 -37.21 -7.76 0.71
N GLY A 344 -36.96 -8.05 1.99
CA GLY A 344 -36.46 -9.35 2.43
C GLY A 344 -35.01 -9.67 2.11
N LEU A 345 -34.24 -8.72 1.54
CA LEU A 345 -32.84 -8.93 1.19
C LEU A 345 -31.94 -7.88 1.86
N ARG A 346 -31.80 -6.72 1.24
CA ARG A 346 -30.91 -5.62 1.70
C ARG A 346 -31.30 -4.31 1.04
N THR A 347 -30.71 -3.24 1.51
CA THR A 347 -30.82 -1.94 0.84
C THR A 347 -29.54 -1.62 0.07
N TYR A 348 -29.64 -1.25 -1.20
CA TYR A 348 -28.54 -0.68 -1.96
C TYR A 348 -28.49 0.83 -1.72
N VAL A 349 -27.30 1.33 -1.39
CA VAL A 349 -27.01 2.75 -1.26
C VAL A 349 -26.00 3.12 -2.33
N SER A 350 -26.42 3.89 -3.33
CA SER A 350 -25.55 4.36 -4.40
C SER A 350 -24.86 5.64 -3.99
N VAL A 351 -23.56 5.74 -4.30
CA VAL A 351 -22.75 6.93 -4.08
C VAL A 351 -22.20 7.48 -5.41
N ASP A 352 -21.72 8.69 -5.39
CA ASP A 352 -21.23 9.40 -6.56
C ASP A 352 -19.83 8.97 -7.05
N GLY A 353 -19.17 8.05 -6.35
CA GLY A 353 -17.93 7.37 -6.76
C GLY A 353 -18.14 5.92 -7.16
N GLY A 354 -17.13 5.06 -6.89
CA GLY A 354 -17.23 3.62 -7.12
C GLY A 354 -15.89 2.96 -7.44
N MET A 355 -15.93 1.86 -8.20
CA MET A 355 -14.75 1.06 -8.53
C MET A 355 -13.67 1.82 -9.29
N SER A 356 -13.96 2.94 -9.91
CA SER A 356 -12.95 3.78 -10.56
C SER A 356 -12.06 4.55 -9.58
N ASP A 357 -12.50 4.74 -8.36
CA ASP A 357 -11.74 5.38 -7.28
C ASP A 357 -11.34 4.41 -6.16
N ASN A 358 -12.03 3.28 -6.00
CA ASN A 358 -11.64 2.18 -5.13
C ASN A 358 -11.93 0.82 -5.78
N ILE A 359 -10.98 0.32 -6.57
CA ILE A 359 -11.09 -0.97 -7.27
C ILE A 359 -10.92 -2.19 -6.33
N ARG A 360 -10.44 -1.99 -5.10
CA ARG A 360 -9.95 -3.08 -4.26
C ARG A 360 -11.02 -4.06 -3.81
N THR A 361 -12.24 -3.61 -3.59
CA THR A 361 -13.37 -4.50 -3.30
C THR A 361 -13.65 -5.44 -4.47
N ALA A 362 -13.66 -4.93 -5.69
CA ALA A 362 -13.89 -5.74 -6.89
C ALA A 362 -12.70 -6.66 -7.22
N LEU A 363 -11.46 -6.16 -7.06
CA LEU A 363 -10.24 -6.87 -7.48
C LEU A 363 -9.75 -7.89 -6.45
N TYR A 364 -9.85 -7.57 -5.16
CA TYR A 364 -9.24 -8.35 -4.08
C TYR A 364 -10.25 -8.85 -3.04
N ASP A 365 -11.53 -8.60 -3.25
CA ASP A 365 -12.56 -8.87 -2.25
C ASP A 365 -12.31 -8.14 -0.91
N ALA A 366 -11.68 -6.95 -0.99
CA ALA A 366 -11.27 -6.19 0.17
C ALA A 366 -12.50 -5.69 0.95
N GLU A 367 -12.43 -5.83 2.26
CA GLU A 367 -13.43 -5.30 3.18
C GLU A 367 -13.04 -3.88 3.60
N TYR A 368 -14.05 -3.05 3.83
CA TYR A 368 -13.91 -1.69 4.33
C TYR A 368 -15.00 -1.34 5.32
N SER A 369 -14.66 -0.52 6.30
CA SER A 369 -15.65 0.18 7.12
C SER A 369 -16.24 1.37 6.37
N ILE A 370 -17.44 1.79 6.76
CA ILE A 370 -18.09 3.01 6.24
C ILE A 370 -18.93 3.64 7.34
N SER A 371 -19.00 4.95 7.37
CA SER A 371 -19.78 5.70 8.38
C SER A 371 -20.52 6.86 7.75
N LEU A 372 -21.70 7.19 8.30
CA LEU A 372 -22.36 8.47 8.09
C LEU A 372 -21.56 9.56 8.80
N VAL A 373 -21.14 10.58 8.05
CA VAL A 373 -20.21 11.59 8.58
C VAL A 373 -20.74 13.01 8.57
N SER A 374 -21.83 13.30 7.84
CA SER A 374 -22.44 14.64 7.79
C SER A 374 -23.28 14.98 9.02
N ARG A 375 -23.68 14.00 9.81
CA ARG A 375 -24.52 14.12 11.01
C ARG A 375 -24.44 12.85 11.86
N THR A 376 -25.03 12.88 13.04
CA THR A 376 -25.37 11.69 13.80
C THR A 376 -26.79 11.20 13.47
N SER A 377 -27.07 9.96 13.83
CA SER A 377 -28.42 9.40 13.78
C SER A 377 -28.68 8.49 14.97
N THR A 378 -29.92 8.46 15.42
CA THR A 378 -30.44 7.52 16.44
C THR A 378 -31.38 6.49 15.84
N ALA A 379 -31.48 6.44 14.49
CA ALA A 379 -32.29 5.46 13.79
C ALA A 379 -31.70 4.05 13.92
N GLU A 380 -32.55 3.04 13.81
CA GLU A 380 -32.15 1.64 13.86
C GLU A 380 -31.13 1.30 12.76
N PRO A 381 -30.21 0.35 13.02
CA PRO A 381 -29.26 -0.13 12.01
C PRO A 381 -29.97 -0.79 10.85
N MET A 382 -29.62 -0.42 9.62
CA MET A 382 -30.10 -1.01 8.38
C MET A 382 -28.93 -1.66 7.64
N LEU A 383 -29.07 -2.94 7.27
CA LEU A 383 -28.06 -3.63 6.46
C LEU A 383 -28.09 -3.08 5.03
N VAL A 384 -26.93 -2.60 4.58
CA VAL A 384 -26.77 -1.99 3.28
C VAL A 384 -25.62 -2.61 2.48
N ARG A 385 -25.72 -2.48 1.15
CA ARG A 385 -24.59 -2.60 0.23
C ARG A 385 -24.34 -1.26 -0.40
N VAL A 386 -23.15 -0.69 -0.19
CA VAL A 386 -22.78 0.57 -0.79
C VAL A 386 -22.16 0.31 -2.16
N VAL A 387 -22.75 0.89 -3.19
CA VAL A 387 -22.42 0.67 -4.60
C VAL A 387 -22.09 2.00 -5.27
N GLY A 388 -21.27 1.93 -6.31
CA GLY A 388 -20.94 3.10 -7.11
C GLY A 388 -21.96 3.40 -8.21
N LYS A 389 -21.57 4.32 -9.10
CA LYS A 389 -22.41 4.81 -10.21
C LYS A 389 -22.08 4.16 -11.56
N HIS A 390 -21.13 3.22 -11.61
CA HIS A 390 -20.71 2.59 -12.86
C HIS A 390 -21.71 1.57 -13.38
N CYS A 391 -21.82 1.45 -14.72
CA CYS A 391 -22.63 0.42 -15.38
C CYS A 391 -21.92 -0.94 -15.30
N GLU A 392 -21.65 -1.42 -14.09
CA GLU A 392 -20.97 -2.66 -13.78
C GLU A 392 -21.53 -3.27 -12.50
N SER A 393 -21.96 -4.52 -12.54
CA SER A 393 -22.56 -5.20 -11.38
C SER A 393 -21.58 -5.40 -10.21
N GLY A 394 -20.28 -5.42 -10.49
CA GLY A 394 -19.21 -5.51 -9.50
C GLY A 394 -18.78 -4.17 -8.92
N ASP A 395 -19.46 -3.08 -9.23
CA ASP A 395 -19.18 -1.75 -8.70
C ASP A 395 -19.66 -1.60 -7.26
N ILE A 396 -18.98 -2.30 -6.36
CA ILE A 396 -19.29 -2.36 -4.93
C ILE A 396 -18.17 -1.65 -4.18
N VAL A 397 -18.53 -0.65 -3.39
CA VAL A 397 -17.60 0.10 -2.52
C VAL A 397 -17.44 -0.62 -1.19
N VAL A 398 -18.59 -0.95 -0.54
CA VAL A 398 -18.62 -1.76 0.69
C VAL A 398 -19.72 -2.80 0.54
N LYS A 399 -19.38 -4.08 0.76
CA LYS A 399 -20.29 -5.20 0.48
C LYS A 399 -21.50 -5.27 1.42
N ASP A 400 -21.21 -5.32 2.71
CA ASP A 400 -22.23 -5.47 3.73
C ASP A 400 -21.82 -4.60 4.92
N ALA A 401 -22.62 -3.59 5.21
CA ALA A 401 -22.40 -2.64 6.30
C ALA A 401 -23.72 -2.29 6.96
N PHE A 402 -23.65 -1.74 8.15
CA PHE A 402 -24.82 -1.18 8.83
C PHE A 402 -24.74 0.34 8.77
N LEU A 403 -25.78 0.96 8.24
CA LEU A 403 -26.00 2.41 8.25
C LEU A 403 -27.37 2.72 8.88
N PRO A 404 -27.59 3.95 9.35
CA PRO A 404 -28.87 4.29 9.96
C PRO A 404 -30.02 4.22 8.95
N ALA A 405 -31.19 3.75 9.39
CA ALA A 405 -32.36 3.58 8.54
C ALA A 405 -32.97 4.89 8.03
N ASP A 406 -32.57 6.04 8.62
CA ASP A 406 -32.98 7.40 8.20
C ASP A 406 -31.97 8.04 7.20
N LEU A 407 -31.06 7.24 6.62
CA LEU A 407 -30.14 7.69 5.59
C LEU A 407 -30.92 8.28 4.40
N ALA A 408 -30.45 9.41 3.89
CA ALA A 408 -31.14 10.14 2.82
C ALA A 408 -30.16 10.57 1.71
N PRO A 409 -30.66 10.79 0.47
CA PRO A 409 -29.87 11.43 -0.57
C PRO A 409 -29.31 12.79 -0.10
N GLY A 410 -28.04 13.06 -0.40
CA GLY A 410 -27.30 14.23 0.06
C GLY A 410 -26.57 14.02 1.40
N ASP A 411 -26.81 12.93 2.14
CA ASP A 411 -25.95 12.55 3.27
C ASP A 411 -24.53 12.24 2.78
N LEU A 412 -23.52 12.53 3.62
CA LEU A 412 -22.15 12.19 3.32
C LEU A 412 -21.73 10.92 4.04
N LEU A 413 -21.16 10.00 3.26
CA LEU A 413 -20.54 8.78 3.74
C LEU A 413 -19.04 8.84 3.55
N ALA A 414 -18.28 8.31 4.51
CA ALA A 414 -16.85 8.19 4.35
C ALA A 414 -16.37 6.75 4.57
N VAL A 415 -15.45 6.33 3.70
CA VAL A 415 -14.75 5.06 3.76
C VAL A 415 -13.33 5.34 4.24
N PRO A 416 -12.96 4.98 5.47
CA PRO A 416 -11.61 5.19 6.01
C PRO A 416 -10.60 4.21 5.41
N ALA A 417 -9.32 4.40 5.75
CA ALA A 417 -8.19 3.57 5.32
C ALA A 417 -8.00 3.46 3.80
N THR A 418 -8.41 4.48 3.04
CA THR A 418 -8.29 4.50 1.57
C THR A 418 -7.02 5.18 1.05
N GLY A 419 -6.06 5.50 1.93
CA GLY A 419 -4.82 6.17 1.53
C GLY A 419 -3.92 5.33 0.61
N ALA A 420 -4.00 4.01 0.70
CA ALA A 420 -3.17 3.09 -0.08
C ALA A 420 -3.96 2.35 -1.15
N TYR A 421 -3.42 2.31 -2.36
CA TYR A 421 -3.94 1.53 -3.51
C TYR A 421 -5.36 1.91 -3.99
N CYS A 422 -5.92 3.03 -3.53
CA CYS A 422 -7.14 3.58 -4.08
C CYS A 422 -6.81 4.60 -5.18
N ARG A 423 -6.30 5.78 -4.82
CA ARG A 423 -5.94 6.80 -5.84
C ARG A 423 -4.87 6.32 -6.83
N SER A 424 -3.89 5.54 -6.39
CA SER A 424 -2.82 5.01 -7.25
C SER A 424 -3.31 3.99 -8.28
N MET A 425 -4.41 3.28 -8.00
CA MET A 425 -5.06 2.32 -8.92
C MET A 425 -6.33 2.90 -9.57
N ALA A 426 -6.64 4.17 -9.36
CA ALA A 426 -7.83 4.79 -9.92
C ALA A 426 -7.80 4.80 -11.46
N SER A 427 -8.97 4.63 -12.05
CA SER A 427 -9.16 4.56 -13.50
C SER A 427 -10.18 5.58 -14.00
N ASN A 428 -10.30 5.69 -15.31
CA ASN A 428 -11.37 6.43 -15.97
C ASN A 428 -12.47 5.50 -16.52
N TYR A 429 -12.77 4.41 -15.82
CA TYR A 429 -13.85 3.53 -16.22
C TYR A 429 -15.17 4.30 -16.35
N ASN A 430 -15.95 4.02 -17.40
CA ASN A 430 -17.11 4.81 -17.84
C ASN A 430 -16.81 6.33 -18.01
N HIS A 431 -15.56 6.72 -18.29
CA HIS A 431 -15.09 8.10 -18.35
C HIS A 431 -15.34 8.91 -17.05
N ALA A 432 -15.40 8.22 -15.91
CA ALA A 432 -15.43 8.89 -14.62
C ALA A 432 -14.12 9.64 -14.37
N LEU A 433 -14.25 10.87 -13.89
CA LEU A 433 -13.09 11.70 -13.54
C LEU A 433 -12.45 11.21 -12.26
N ARG A 434 -11.13 11.08 -12.24
CA ARG A 434 -10.42 10.72 -11.02
C ARG A 434 -10.58 11.80 -9.96
N PRO A 435 -10.94 11.41 -8.71
CA PRO A 435 -11.13 12.36 -7.61
C PRO A 435 -9.83 13.10 -7.24
N PRO A 436 -9.93 14.26 -6.61
CA PRO A 436 -8.78 14.97 -6.06
C PRO A 436 -8.24 14.25 -4.82
N VAL A 437 -6.99 14.54 -4.46
CA VAL A 437 -6.44 14.27 -3.14
C VAL A 437 -6.19 15.60 -2.45
N VAL A 438 -6.83 15.78 -1.32
CA VAL A 438 -6.76 16.99 -0.50
C VAL A 438 -6.04 16.65 0.81
N ALA A 439 -4.95 17.30 1.09
CA ALA A 439 -4.25 17.20 2.36
C ALA A 439 -4.87 18.19 3.36
N VAL A 440 -5.13 17.70 4.58
CA VAL A 440 -5.71 18.51 5.65
C VAL A 440 -4.76 18.51 6.85
N ARG A 441 -4.49 19.70 7.39
CA ARG A 441 -3.64 19.89 8.57
C ARG A 441 -3.89 21.24 9.23
N ASP A 442 -3.97 21.28 10.56
CA ASP A 442 -4.03 22.51 11.36
C ASP A 442 -5.10 23.52 10.87
N GLY A 443 -6.32 23.03 10.56
CA GLY A 443 -7.42 23.86 10.08
C GLY A 443 -7.24 24.38 8.65
N GLN A 444 -6.32 23.80 7.88
CA GLN A 444 -6.09 24.16 6.49
C GLN A 444 -6.22 22.92 5.58
N ALA A 445 -6.89 23.10 4.44
CA ALA A 445 -6.99 22.11 3.40
C ALA A 445 -6.31 22.60 2.12
N ARG A 446 -5.59 21.72 1.43
CA ARG A 446 -4.95 22.03 0.15
C ARG A 446 -4.99 20.86 -0.81
N VAL A 447 -5.26 21.12 -2.06
CA VAL A 447 -5.21 20.13 -3.12
C VAL A 447 -3.75 19.74 -3.40
N ILE A 448 -3.41 18.47 -3.22
CA ILE A 448 -2.08 17.91 -3.57
C ILE A 448 -2.10 17.13 -4.88
N VAL A 449 -3.27 16.62 -5.29
CA VAL A 449 -3.56 16.10 -6.62
C VAL A 449 -4.93 16.65 -7.01
N ARG A 450 -5.01 17.39 -8.11
CA ARG A 450 -6.28 17.98 -8.52
C ARG A 450 -7.27 16.95 -9.07
N ARG A 451 -8.54 17.24 -9.01
CA ARG A 451 -9.59 16.52 -9.76
C ARG A 451 -9.29 16.60 -11.26
N GLU A 452 -9.53 15.52 -11.99
CA GLU A 452 -9.55 15.56 -13.45
C GLU A 452 -10.75 16.39 -13.95
N THR A 453 -10.61 16.93 -15.15
CA THR A 453 -11.67 17.59 -15.89
C THR A 453 -12.01 16.78 -17.14
N GLU A 454 -13.16 17.03 -17.76
CA GLU A 454 -13.50 16.42 -19.05
C GLU A 454 -12.44 16.71 -20.12
N GLU A 455 -11.84 17.91 -20.08
CA GLU A 455 -10.73 18.26 -20.97
C GLU A 455 -9.51 17.36 -20.78
N ASP A 456 -9.21 16.91 -19.55
CA ASP A 456 -8.12 15.94 -19.30
C ASP A 456 -8.38 14.61 -20.01
N LEU A 457 -9.64 14.16 -20.08
CA LEU A 457 -10.01 12.95 -20.79
C LEU A 457 -9.89 13.14 -22.31
N LEU A 458 -10.39 14.26 -22.81
CA LEU A 458 -10.41 14.56 -24.24
C LEU A 458 -9.01 14.87 -24.80
N ARG A 459 -8.11 15.41 -23.99
CA ARG A 459 -6.76 15.80 -24.42
C ARG A 459 -5.94 14.67 -25.03
N LEU A 460 -6.20 13.43 -24.65
CA LEU A 460 -5.49 12.25 -25.19
C LEU A 460 -6.16 11.66 -26.42
N ASP A 461 -7.38 12.07 -26.73
CA ASP A 461 -8.10 11.67 -27.92
C ASP A 461 -7.71 12.59 -29.06
N LEU A 462 -7.23 12.03 -30.14
CA LEU A 462 -6.77 12.82 -31.29
C LEU A 462 -7.81 12.91 -32.43
N GLY A 463 -9.05 12.43 -32.21
CA GLY A 463 -10.16 12.51 -33.17
C GLY A 463 -10.44 11.25 -33.92
#